data_0a46565eec4962e0ee66abe6b6bbb999
#
_entry.id   0a46565eec4962e0ee66abe6b6bbb999
#
_cell.length_a   1.000
_cell.length_b   1.000
_cell.length_c   1.000
_cell.angle_alpha   90.00
_cell.angle_beta   90.00
_cell.angle_gamma   90.00
#
_symmetry.space_group_name_H-M   'P 1'
#
loop_
_entity.id
_entity.type
_entity.pdbx_description
1 polymer ?
#
loop_
_entity_poly.entity_id
_entity_poly.type
_entity_poly.pdbx_seq_one_letter_code
_entity_poly.pdbx_strand_id
1 'polypeptide(L)'
;MPDLSTEYMGISLKNPVIIGSSGLTNSVDSIQKLEANGAAAVVLKSLFEEQILMEIDSLQSDQSIHAEELDYIKGYTRQHNVDEYLNLVTNAKKAVSIPVIASINCISASEWTLFAKRLQDAGADGLELDIFIMPGDINQKSADIEKIYFNIIDAVNKHISIPLAIKIGFHFTGMANMIHQLSLSKLGAIVMFNRFHSPDIDLKKMEMSSAGIFSTPQENVLPLRWIGMMSQEVNCSLAATTGIHDGQTVIKNLLAGA
;
A
#
# COMPACT_ATOMS: atom_id res chain seq x y z
N MET A 1 19.88 25.30 -8.96
CA MET A 1 19.18 24.06 -9.35
C MET A 1 17.70 24.38 -9.40
N PRO A 2 16.90 23.76 -10.26
CA PRO A 2 15.45 23.96 -10.19
C PRO A 2 14.92 23.51 -8.84
N ASP A 3 13.90 24.19 -8.35
CA ASP A 3 13.16 23.77 -7.17
C ASP A 3 12.30 22.57 -7.55
N LEU A 4 12.48 21.46 -6.86
CA LEU A 4 11.74 20.21 -7.07
C LEU A 4 10.77 19.94 -5.92
N SER A 5 10.64 20.87 -4.96
CA SER A 5 9.74 20.71 -3.83
C SER A 5 8.29 20.55 -4.31
N THR A 6 7.55 19.72 -3.62
CA THR A 6 6.14 19.44 -3.91
C THR A 6 5.40 19.09 -2.63
N GLU A 7 4.11 18.88 -2.73
CA GLU A 7 3.25 18.42 -1.64
C GLU A 7 2.57 17.11 -2.03
N TYR A 8 2.53 16.18 -1.10
CA TYR A 8 1.82 14.91 -1.22
C TYR A 8 1.04 14.61 0.04
N MET A 9 -0.25 14.40 -0.05
CA MET A 9 -1.15 14.17 1.11
C MET A 9 -1.13 15.32 2.14
N GLY A 10 -0.78 16.54 1.79
CA GLY A 10 -0.53 17.63 2.75
C GLY A 10 0.86 17.56 3.42
N ILE A 11 1.74 16.68 3.00
CA ILE A 11 3.11 16.54 3.49
C ILE A 11 4.06 17.20 2.48
N SER A 12 4.87 18.16 2.95
CA SER A 12 5.88 18.80 2.10
C SER A 12 7.04 17.84 1.80
N LEU A 13 7.40 17.71 0.54
CA LEU A 13 8.47 16.85 0.04
C LEU A 13 9.55 17.68 -0.66
N LYS A 14 10.83 17.29 -0.50
CA LYS A 14 11.97 17.93 -1.17
C LYS A 14 12.02 17.68 -2.69
N ASN A 15 11.35 16.65 -3.18
CA ASN A 15 11.18 16.30 -4.58
C ASN A 15 10.02 15.29 -4.73
N PRO A 16 9.51 15.00 -5.94
CA PRO A 16 8.34 14.13 -6.13
C PRO A 16 8.63 12.62 -6.08
N VAL A 17 9.84 12.19 -5.69
CA VAL A 17 10.20 10.77 -5.71
C VAL A 17 9.98 10.14 -4.35
N ILE A 18 8.93 9.33 -4.25
CA ILE A 18 8.57 8.53 -3.08
C ILE A 18 8.95 7.07 -3.36
N ILE A 19 9.63 6.41 -2.43
CA ILE A 19 9.89 4.98 -2.56
C ILE A 19 8.67 4.21 -2.05
N GLY A 20 7.97 3.56 -2.96
CA GLY A 20 6.75 2.81 -2.68
C GLY A 20 6.98 1.56 -1.83
N SER A 21 5.90 1.07 -1.24
CA SER A 21 5.88 -0.15 -0.43
C SER A 21 6.47 -1.34 -1.19
N SER A 22 7.58 -1.86 -0.69
CA SER A 22 8.33 -2.94 -1.33
C SER A 22 9.35 -3.57 -0.37
N GLY A 23 10.07 -4.59 -0.82
CA GLY A 23 11.20 -5.15 -0.08
C GLY A 23 12.35 -4.16 0.19
N LEU A 24 12.41 -3.04 -0.51
CA LEU A 24 13.40 -1.99 -0.27
C LEU A 24 13.12 -1.16 0.99
N THR A 25 11.89 -1.16 1.49
CA THR A 25 11.43 -0.34 2.61
C THR A 25 11.08 -1.17 3.85
N ASN A 26 11.68 -2.36 3.98
CA ASN A 26 11.39 -3.31 5.07
C ASN A 26 12.41 -3.27 6.23
N SER A 27 13.43 -2.40 6.17
CA SER A 27 14.43 -2.28 7.22
C SER A 27 14.97 -0.85 7.35
N VAL A 28 15.37 -0.46 8.55
CA VAL A 28 15.90 0.88 8.84
C VAL A 28 17.15 1.18 8.01
N ASP A 29 18.07 0.23 7.89
CA ASP A 29 19.32 0.40 7.12
C ASP A 29 19.04 0.67 5.63
N SER A 30 18.05 -0.02 5.06
CA SER A 30 17.63 0.24 3.68
C SER A 30 17.01 1.61 3.52
N ILE A 31 16.15 2.03 4.46
CA ILE A 31 15.49 3.34 4.44
C ILE A 31 16.51 4.47 4.53
N GLN A 32 17.55 4.36 5.38
CA GLN A 32 18.64 5.33 5.44
C GLN A 32 19.41 5.44 4.12
N LYS A 33 19.67 4.30 3.46
CA LYS A 33 20.31 4.29 2.13
C LYS A 33 19.43 4.96 1.07
N LEU A 34 18.11 4.77 1.12
CA LEU A 34 17.17 5.43 0.21
C LEU A 34 17.16 6.94 0.41
N GLU A 35 17.12 7.41 1.65
CA GLU A 35 17.23 8.84 1.97
C GLU A 35 18.55 9.44 1.47
N ALA A 36 19.68 8.77 1.72
CA ALA A 36 21.01 9.19 1.26
C ALA A 36 21.11 9.26 -0.27
N ASN A 37 20.32 8.45 -0.99
CA ASN A 37 20.22 8.47 -2.45
C ASN A 37 19.11 9.40 -2.99
N GLY A 38 18.53 10.25 -2.16
CA GLY A 38 17.66 11.34 -2.60
C GLY A 38 16.15 11.08 -2.50
N ALA A 39 15.72 9.94 -1.97
CA ALA A 39 14.30 9.70 -1.71
C ALA A 39 13.70 10.85 -0.88
N ALA A 40 12.52 11.33 -1.27
CA ALA A 40 11.82 12.41 -0.57
C ALA A 40 10.89 11.90 0.53
N ALA A 41 10.40 10.69 0.39
CA ALA A 41 9.63 9.96 1.39
C ALA A 41 9.75 8.45 1.13
N VAL A 42 9.35 7.65 2.10
CA VAL A 42 9.24 6.19 1.97
C VAL A 42 7.87 5.73 2.43
N VAL A 43 7.30 4.78 1.68
CA VAL A 43 6.17 3.97 2.12
C VAL A 43 6.71 2.62 2.58
N LEU A 44 6.53 2.27 3.84
CA LEU A 44 7.04 1.02 4.39
C LEU A 44 6.39 -0.19 3.69
N LYS A 45 7.12 -1.31 3.63
CA LYS A 45 6.55 -2.55 3.12
C LYS A 45 5.24 -2.84 3.86
N SER A 46 4.15 -3.08 3.12
CA SER A 46 2.84 -3.33 3.74
C SER A 46 2.87 -4.51 4.69
N LEU A 47 2.21 -4.35 5.82
CA LEU A 47 1.82 -5.48 6.65
C LEU A 47 0.56 -6.10 6.04
N PHE A 48 0.61 -7.40 5.76
CA PHE A 48 -0.49 -8.14 5.13
C PHE A 48 -1.25 -8.95 6.17
N GLU A 49 -2.56 -8.73 6.26
CA GLU A 49 -3.45 -9.54 7.10
C GLU A 49 -3.38 -11.02 6.70
N GLU A 50 -3.39 -11.30 5.39
CA GLU A 50 -3.30 -12.66 4.87
C GLU A 50 -2.01 -13.38 5.27
N GLN A 51 -0.87 -12.69 5.31
CA GLN A 51 0.39 -13.32 5.75
C GLN A 51 0.32 -13.74 7.21
N ILE A 52 -0.23 -12.89 8.07
CA ILE A 52 -0.44 -13.21 9.49
C ILE A 52 -1.36 -14.41 9.64
N LEU A 53 -2.45 -14.46 8.86
CA LEU A 53 -3.38 -15.59 8.86
C LEU A 53 -2.74 -16.88 8.32
N MET A 54 -1.94 -16.80 7.24
CA MET A 54 -1.22 -17.96 6.68
C MET A 54 -0.16 -18.52 7.63
N GLU A 55 0.59 -17.66 8.33
CA GLU A 55 1.53 -18.11 9.35
C GLU A 55 0.81 -18.84 10.49
N ILE A 56 -0.33 -18.33 10.90
CA ILE A 56 -1.21 -18.97 11.87
C ILE A 56 -1.68 -20.33 11.39
N ASP A 57 -2.15 -20.43 10.13
CA ASP A 57 -2.65 -21.69 9.55
C ASP A 57 -1.53 -22.71 9.36
N SER A 58 -0.31 -22.28 9.04
CA SER A 58 0.84 -23.17 8.93
C SER A 58 1.19 -23.83 10.27
N LEU A 59 1.01 -23.11 11.38
CA LEU A 59 1.18 -23.63 12.75
C LEU A 59 0.05 -24.60 13.15
N GLN A 60 -1.13 -24.50 12.51
CA GLN A 60 -2.27 -25.43 12.76
C GLN A 60 -2.11 -26.78 12.07
N SER A 61 -1.28 -26.89 11.03
CA SER A 61 -1.06 -28.16 10.33
C SER A 61 -0.30 -29.19 11.16
N ASP A 62 0.24 -28.80 12.31
CA ASP A 62 0.85 -29.69 13.28
C ASP A 62 -0.24 -30.31 14.19
N GLN A 63 -0.63 -31.55 13.90
CA GLN A 63 -1.74 -32.31 14.52
C GLN A 63 -1.59 -32.53 16.05
N SER A 64 -0.54 -32.00 16.67
CA SER A 64 -0.24 -32.17 18.09
C SER A 64 -0.78 -31.05 19.00
N ILE A 65 -1.35 -29.97 18.45
CA ILE A 65 -1.71 -28.76 19.17
C ILE A 65 -3.20 -28.75 19.53
N HIS A 66 -3.54 -28.54 20.81
CA HIS A 66 -4.92 -28.43 21.29
C HIS A 66 -5.56 -27.08 20.90
N ALA A 67 -6.89 -27.04 20.73
CA ALA A 67 -7.63 -25.86 20.25
C ALA A 67 -7.38 -24.58 21.08
N GLU A 68 -7.22 -24.68 22.40
CA GLU A 68 -6.92 -23.55 23.29
C GLU A 68 -5.49 -23.03 23.09
N GLU A 69 -4.53 -23.92 22.83
CA GLU A 69 -3.14 -23.55 22.51
C GLU A 69 -3.07 -22.89 21.14
N LEU A 70 -3.89 -23.31 20.19
CA LEU A 70 -4.01 -22.69 18.85
C LEU A 70 -4.49 -21.23 18.92
N ASP A 71 -5.51 -20.93 19.72
CA ASP A 71 -5.99 -19.56 19.89
C ASP A 71 -4.94 -18.66 20.57
N TYR A 72 -4.18 -19.21 21.51
CA TYR A 72 -3.05 -18.52 22.14
C TYR A 72 -1.94 -18.24 21.12
N ILE A 73 -1.54 -19.24 20.33
CA ILE A 73 -0.50 -19.11 19.29
C ILE A 73 -0.93 -18.09 18.22
N LYS A 74 -2.19 -18.11 17.78
CA LYS A 74 -2.75 -17.12 16.84
C LYS A 74 -2.61 -15.70 17.38
N GLY A 75 -3.04 -15.49 18.61
CA GLY A 75 -2.93 -14.20 19.26
C GLY A 75 -1.48 -13.73 19.40
N TYR A 76 -0.58 -14.63 19.77
CA TYR A 76 0.84 -14.33 19.94
C TYR A 76 1.54 -13.99 18.61
N THR A 77 1.36 -14.81 17.56
CA THR A 77 1.98 -14.58 16.24
C THR A 77 1.51 -13.27 15.64
N ARG A 78 0.21 -12.99 15.71
CA ARG A 78 -0.36 -11.74 15.24
C ARG A 78 0.20 -10.54 16.00
N GLN A 79 0.25 -10.61 17.32
CA GLN A 79 0.79 -9.53 18.15
C GLN A 79 2.28 -9.29 17.86
N HIS A 80 3.05 -10.35 17.66
CA HIS A 80 4.47 -10.27 17.36
C HIS A 80 4.73 -9.54 16.03
N ASN A 81 4.04 -9.92 14.95
CA ASN A 81 4.17 -9.28 13.65
C ASN A 81 3.76 -7.80 13.67
N VAL A 82 2.69 -7.49 14.42
CA VAL A 82 2.24 -6.11 14.62
C VAL A 82 3.28 -5.31 15.39
N ASP A 83 3.84 -5.85 16.47
CA ASP A 83 4.83 -5.16 17.29
C ASP A 83 6.16 -4.96 16.55
N GLU A 84 6.61 -5.92 15.75
CA GLU A 84 7.77 -5.76 14.86
C GLU A 84 7.55 -4.60 13.84
N TYR A 85 6.37 -4.53 13.25
CA TYR A 85 6.05 -3.46 12.31
C TYR A 85 5.99 -2.08 13.00
N LEU A 86 5.41 -1.98 14.18
CA LEU A 86 5.42 -0.74 14.98
C LEU A 86 6.83 -0.30 15.37
N ASN A 87 7.68 -1.28 15.71
CA ASN A 87 9.10 -1.03 15.98
C ASN A 87 9.83 -0.53 14.72
N LEU A 88 9.52 -1.09 13.53
CA LEU A 88 10.07 -0.60 12.27
C LEU A 88 9.68 0.87 12.03
N VAL A 89 8.41 1.24 12.20
CA VAL A 89 7.93 2.63 12.09
C VAL A 89 8.70 3.54 13.05
N THR A 90 8.73 3.20 14.34
CA THR A 90 9.37 4.01 15.37
C THR A 90 10.87 4.18 15.12
N ASN A 91 11.57 3.12 14.72
CA ASN A 91 13.00 3.16 14.47
C ASN A 91 13.33 3.88 13.15
N ALA A 92 12.54 3.71 12.10
CA ALA A 92 12.69 4.47 10.87
C ALA A 92 12.53 5.97 11.13
N LYS A 93 11.50 6.39 11.86
CA LYS A 93 11.28 7.81 12.22
C LYS A 93 12.43 8.43 13.01
N LYS A 94 13.14 7.64 13.82
CA LYS A 94 14.33 8.12 14.54
C LYS A 94 15.57 8.19 13.66
N ALA A 95 15.62 7.38 12.61
CA ALA A 95 16.82 7.16 11.80
C ALA A 95 16.91 8.07 10.56
N VAL A 96 15.78 8.61 10.06
CA VAL A 96 15.72 9.45 8.87
C VAL A 96 14.95 10.73 9.10
N SER A 97 15.21 11.75 8.27
CA SER A 97 14.55 13.05 8.30
C SER A 97 13.36 13.15 7.33
N ILE A 98 13.30 12.24 6.35
CA ILE A 98 12.22 12.20 5.37
C ILE A 98 10.93 11.61 5.98
N PRO A 99 9.75 11.96 5.43
CA PRO A 99 8.49 11.36 5.85
C PRO A 99 8.49 9.84 5.71
N VAL A 100 7.95 9.17 6.73
CA VAL A 100 7.75 7.72 6.79
C VAL A 100 6.25 7.45 6.80
N ILE A 101 5.75 6.89 5.72
CA ILE A 101 4.35 6.51 5.53
C ILE A 101 4.23 5.02 5.84
N ALA A 102 3.41 4.66 6.81
CA ALA A 102 3.10 3.26 7.09
C ALA A 102 2.15 2.71 6.02
N SER A 103 2.23 1.42 5.73
CA SER A 103 1.34 0.77 4.75
C SER A 103 0.75 -0.51 5.31
N ILE A 104 -0.56 -0.68 5.13
CA ILE A 104 -1.29 -1.88 5.56
C ILE A 104 -2.18 -2.37 4.43
N ASN A 105 -2.19 -3.69 4.23
CA ASN A 105 -3.12 -4.35 3.35
C ASN A 105 -4.31 -4.85 4.18
N CYS A 106 -5.50 -4.31 3.91
CA CYS A 106 -6.72 -4.59 4.67
C CYS A 106 -7.75 -5.30 3.80
N ILE A 107 -8.33 -6.36 4.34
CA ILE A 107 -9.47 -7.06 3.73
C ILE A 107 -10.74 -6.81 4.55
N SER A 108 -10.61 -6.54 5.85
CA SER A 108 -11.74 -6.31 6.76
C SER A 108 -11.67 -4.96 7.47
N ALA A 109 -12.83 -4.34 7.73
CA ALA A 109 -12.90 -3.03 8.37
C ALA A 109 -12.69 -3.05 9.89
N SER A 110 -12.88 -4.21 10.55
CA SER A 110 -13.08 -4.24 12.01
C SER A 110 -11.79 -4.24 12.84
N GLU A 111 -10.70 -4.78 12.31
CA GLU A 111 -9.47 -4.98 13.10
C GLU A 111 -8.41 -3.92 12.85
N TRP A 112 -8.44 -3.30 11.68
CA TRP A 112 -7.41 -2.37 11.22
C TRP A 112 -7.56 -0.96 11.76
N THR A 113 -8.72 -0.59 12.27
CA THR A 113 -8.96 0.73 12.85
C THR A 113 -8.08 0.98 14.09
N LEU A 114 -7.97 -0.02 14.97
CA LEU A 114 -7.10 0.05 16.14
C LEU A 114 -5.63 0.01 15.75
N PHE A 115 -5.28 -0.77 14.71
CA PHE A 115 -3.91 -0.86 14.23
C PHE A 115 -3.48 0.46 13.55
N ALA A 116 -4.34 1.08 12.75
CA ALA A 116 -4.08 2.40 12.15
C ALA A 116 -3.75 3.45 13.23
N LYS A 117 -4.47 3.44 14.36
CA LYS A 117 -4.18 4.32 15.49
C LYS A 117 -2.81 4.04 16.09
N ARG A 118 -2.43 2.77 16.28
CA ARG A 118 -1.11 2.39 16.81
C ARG A 118 0.03 2.82 15.89
N LEU A 119 -0.16 2.78 14.56
CA LEU A 119 0.82 3.28 13.56
C LEU A 119 1.02 4.80 13.70
N GLN A 120 -0.06 5.55 13.84
CA GLN A 120 0.03 6.98 14.12
C GLN A 120 0.79 7.24 15.43
N ASP A 121 0.48 6.50 16.50
CA ASP A 121 1.12 6.66 17.81
C ASP A 121 2.60 6.22 17.78
N ALA A 122 2.98 5.31 16.87
CA ALA A 122 4.38 4.95 16.61
C ALA A 122 5.16 6.05 15.85
N GLY A 123 4.47 7.09 15.37
CA GLY A 123 5.06 8.27 14.73
C GLY A 123 5.05 8.27 13.20
N ALA A 124 4.23 7.46 12.55
CA ALA A 124 4.05 7.55 11.10
C ALA A 124 3.54 8.93 10.69
N ASP A 125 4.09 9.50 9.60
CA ASP A 125 3.66 10.80 9.06
C ASP A 125 2.38 10.70 8.23
N GLY A 126 2.07 9.51 7.72
CA GLY A 126 0.87 9.19 6.96
C GLY A 126 0.61 7.70 6.95
N LEU A 127 -0.55 7.32 6.45
CA LEU A 127 -0.96 5.92 6.29
C LEU A 127 -1.39 5.67 4.85
N GLU A 128 -0.89 4.59 4.24
CA GLU A 128 -1.35 4.07 2.96
C GLU A 128 -2.16 2.78 3.19
N LEU A 129 -3.41 2.78 2.77
CA LEU A 129 -4.23 1.57 2.71
C LEU A 129 -4.04 0.91 1.36
N ASP A 130 -3.42 -0.26 1.34
CA ASP A 130 -3.33 -1.09 0.16
C ASP A 130 -4.55 -2.02 0.12
N ILE A 131 -5.62 -1.56 -0.55
CA ILE A 131 -6.86 -2.33 -0.66
C ILE A 131 -6.88 -2.99 -2.04
N PHE A 132 -6.79 -4.31 -2.04
CA PHE A 132 -6.92 -5.09 -3.25
C PHE A 132 -7.90 -6.25 -3.02
N ILE A 133 -9.00 -6.20 -3.76
CA ILE A 133 -10.01 -7.26 -3.76
C ILE A 133 -10.05 -7.83 -5.18
N MET A 134 -9.61 -9.08 -5.34
CA MET A 134 -9.71 -9.77 -6.62
C MET A 134 -11.18 -10.11 -6.88
N PRO A 135 -11.79 -9.61 -7.98
CA PRO A 135 -13.19 -9.87 -8.29
C PRO A 135 -13.37 -11.26 -8.93
N GLY A 136 -12.97 -12.31 -8.19
CA GLY A 136 -12.99 -13.71 -8.68
C GLY A 136 -14.20 -14.52 -8.25
N ASP A 137 -15.02 -14.02 -7.32
CA ASP A 137 -16.24 -14.70 -6.88
C ASP A 137 -17.41 -14.34 -7.80
N ILE A 138 -17.98 -15.34 -8.47
CA ILE A 138 -19.11 -15.20 -9.41
C ILE A 138 -20.40 -14.68 -8.75
N ASN A 139 -20.51 -14.77 -7.42
CA ASN A 139 -21.67 -14.33 -6.66
C ASN A 139 -21.52 -12.89 -6.14
N GLN A 140 -20.33 -12.31 -6.23
CA GLN A 140 -20.04 -10.98 -5.72
C GLN A 140 -20.30 -9.90 -6.79
N LYS A 141 -21.09 -8.89 -6.45
CA LYS A 141 -21.41 -7.79 -7.35
C LYS A 141 -20.36 -6.67 -7.24
N SER A 142 -20.08 -5.98 -8.36
CA SER A 142 -19.13 -4.86 -8.39
C SER A 142 -19.44 -3.79 -7.35
N ALA A 143 -20.72 -3.43 -7.18
CA ALA A 143 -21.14 -2.43 -6.18
C ALA A 143 -20.83 -2.86 -4.74
N ASP A 144 -20.92 -4.16 -4.43
CA ASP A 144 -20.60 -4.68 -3.10
C ASP A 144 -19.10 -4.61 -2.84
N ILE A 145 -18.26 -4.92 -3.86
CA ILE A 145 -16.80 -4.76 -3.79
C ILE A 145 -16.43 -3.28 -3.58
N GLU A 146 -16.97 -2.38 -4.41
CA GLU A 146 -16.70 -0.94 -4.31
C GLU A 146 -17.06 -0.39 -2.94
N LYS A 147 -18.19 -0.81 -2.36
CA LYS A 147 -18.64 -0.40 -1.03
C LYS A 147 -17.63 -0.75 0.07
N ILE A 148 -16.89 -1.86 -0.07
CA ILE A 148 -15.88 -2.26 0.93
C ILE A 148 -14.79 -1.19 1.06
N TYR A 149 -14.33 -0.61 -0.07
CA TYR A 149 -13.32 0.46 -0.06
C TYR A 149 -13.78 1.66 0.78
N PHE A 150 -15.00 2.14 0.55
CA PHE A 150 -15.55 3.29 1.30
C PHE A 150 -15.73 2.96 2.78
N ASN A 151 -16.21 1.76 3.11
CA ASN A 151 -16.38 1.34 4.49
C ASN A 151 -15.05 1.31 5.26
N ILE A 152 -13.98 0.82 4.63
CA ILE A 152 -12.63 0.79 5.23
C ILE A 152 -12.12 2.22 5.43
N ILE A 153 -12.20 3.08 4.42
CA ILE A 153 -11.77 4.47 4.49
C ILE A 153 -12.49 5.21 5.62
N ASP A 154 -13.82 5.09 5.69
CA ASP A 154 -14.63 5.74 6.73
C ASP A 154 -14.30 5.21 8.13
N ALA A 155 -14.08 3.91 8.26
CA ALA A 155 -13.71 3.30 9.53
C ALA A 155 -12.35 3.80 10.02
N VAL A 156 -11.33 3.80 9.16
CA VAL A 156 -9.98 4.25 9.51
C VAL A 156 -9.95 5.74 9.85
N ASN A 157 -10.59 6.59 9.05
CA ASN A 157 -10.63 8.04 9.25
C ASN A 157 -11.25 8.49 10.58
N LYS A 158 -12.02 7.63 11.24
CA LYS A 158 -12.59 7.92 12.58
C LYS A 158 -11.55 7.80 13.69
N HIS A 159 -10.44 7.11 13.43
CA HIS A 159 -9.46 6.74 14.46
C HIS A 159 -8.10 7.41 14.30
N ILE A 160 -7.81 8.02 13.13
CA ILE A 160 -6.54 8.68 12.85
C ILE A 160 -6.74 10.16 12.53
N SER A 161 -5.67 10.95 12.76
CA SER A 161 -5.58 12.35 12.36
C SER A 161 -4.45 12.62 11.35
N ILE A 162 -3.58 11.64 11.12
CA ILE A 162 -2.55 11.72 10.08
C ILE A 162 -3.18 11.55 8.69
N PRO A 163 -2.55 12.07 7.62
CA PRO A 163 -3.03 11.92 6.25
C PRO A 163 -3.20 10.47 5.84
N LEU A 164 -4.25 10.18 5.08
CA LEU A 164 -4.59 8.86 4.57
C LEU A 164 -4.48 8.82 3.06
N ALA A 165 -3.71 7.89 2.52
CA ALA A 165 -3.73 7.50 1.12
C ALA A 165 -4.41 6.15 0.92
N ILE A 166 -4.90 5.91 -0.29
CA ILE A 166 -5.36 4.60 -0.71
C ILE A 166 -4.61 4.17 -1.97
N LYS A 167 -4.13 2.94 -1.98
CA LYS A 167 -3.57 2.30 -3.17
C LYS A 167 -4.57 1.27 -3.68
N ILE A 168 -4.96 1.41 -4.95
CA ILE A 168 -6.03 0.64 -5.56
C ILE A 168 -5.53 -0.26 -6.70
N GLY A 169 -6.27 -1.32 -6.98
CA GLY A 169 -6.16 -2.08 -8.22
C GLY A 169 -6.85 -1.40 -9.39
N PHE A 170 -6.79 -2.00 -10.57
CA PHE A 170 -7.41 -1.47 -11.80
C PHE A 170 -8.62 -2.29 -12.28
N HIS A 171 -9.22 -3.08 -11.39
CA HIS A 171 -10.31 -4.03 -11.73
C HIS A 171 -11.71 -3.44 -11.49
N PHE A 172 -11.92 -2.16 -11.78
CA PHE A 172 -13.23 -1.53 -11.66
C PHE A 172 -13.83 -1.30 -13.05
N THR A 173 -15.08 -1.68 -13.26
CA THR A 173 -15.78 -1.42 -14.54
C THR A 173 -15.93 0.09 -14.78
N GLY A 174 -16.31 0.85 -13.74
CA GLY A 174 -16.43 2.31 -13.76
C GLY A 174 -15.20 3.00 -13.15
N MET A 175 -13.99 2.73 -13.62
CA MET A 175 -12.74 3.20 -12.99
C MET A 175 -12.71 4.72 -12.76
N ALA A 176 -13.07 5.53 -13.75
CA ALA A 176 -13.09 6.99 -13.59
C ALA A 176 -14.07 7.44 -12.50
N ASN A 177 -15.25 6.85 -12.45
CA ASN A 177 -16.24 7.12 -11.39
C ASN A 177 -15.69 6.69 -10.03
N MET A 178 -15.07 5.50 -9.94
CA MET A 178 -14.49 5.02 -8.68
C MET A 178 -13.39 5.95 -8.16
N ILE A 179 -12.44 6.37 -9.02
CA ILE A 179 -11.38 7.30 -8.65
C ILE A 179 -11.97 8.65 -8.18
N HIS A 180 -12.95 9.17 -8.93
CA HIS A 180 -13.62 10.43 -8.57
C HIS A 180 -14.33 10.30 -7.22
N GLN A 181 -15.13 9.26 -7.00
CA GLN A 181 -15.84 9.03 -5.73
C GLN A 181 -14.85 8.85 -4.55
N LEU A 182 -13.74 8.13 -4.76
CA LEU A 182 -12.69 8.02 -3.75
C LEU A 182 -12.09 9.39 -3.41
N SER A 183 -11.87 10.26 -4.38
CA SER A 183 -11.33 11.62 -4.15
C SER A 183 -12.28 12.53 -3.34
N LEU A 184 -13.57 12.22 -3.32
CA LEU A 184 -14.55 12.91 -2.49
C LEU A 184 -14.58 12.40 -1.05
N SER A 185 -13.96 11.26 -0.79
CA SER A 185 -13.76 10.75 0.56
C SER A 185 -12.65 11.55 1.27
N LYS A 186 -12.52 11.40 2.58
CA LYS A 186 -11.46 12.06 3.35
C LYS A 186 -10.11 11.37 3.10
N LEU A 187 -9.57 11.53 1.89
CA LEU A 187 -8.28 11.01 1.45
C LEU A 187 -7.33 12.13 1.07
N GLY A 188 -6.05 12.01 1.45
CA GLY A 188 -4.98 12.89 1.00
C GLY A 188 -4.44 12.50 -0.37
N ALA A 189 -4.49 11.19 -0.74
CA ALA A 189 -3.98 10.73 -2.02
C ALA A 189 -4.61 9.42 -2.49
N ILE A 190 -4.55 9.20 -3.82
CA ILE A 190 -4.85 7.92 -4.49
C ILE A 190 -3.61 7.47 -5.22
N VAL A 191 -3.16 6.23 -4.95
CA VAL A 191 -1.99 5.61 -5.56
C VAL A 191 -2.43 4.64 -6.64
N MET A 192 -1.96 4.84 -7.85
CA MET A 192 -2.31 4.05 -9.04
C MET A 192 -1.08 3.38 -9.64
N PHE A 193 -0.97 2.05 -9.67
CA PHE A 193 -1.86 1.04 -9.18
C PHE A 193 -1.11 0.01 -8.34
N ASN A 194 -1.83 -0.78 -7.54
CA ASN A 194 -1.26 -1.97 -6.95
C ASN A 194 -0.81 -2.93 -8.07
N ARG A 195 0.41 -3.47 -7.93
CA ARG A 195 0.93 -4.50 -8.82
C ARG A 195 0.67 -5.85 -8.20
N PHE A 196 -0.36 -6.51 -8.70
CA PHE A 196 -0.70 -7.83 -8.23
C PHE A 196 0.28 -8.88 -8.75
N HIS A 197 0.48 -9.92 -7.97
CA HIS A 197 1.28 -11.07 -8.36
C HIS A 197 0.70 -11.74 -9.61
N SER A 198 1.50 -11.85 -10.66
CA SER A 198 1.08 -12.52 -11.89
C SER A 198 1.45 -14.00 -11.80
N PRO A 199 0.46 -14.90 -11.79
CA PRO A 199 0.73 -16.32 -11.83
C PRO A 199 1.28 -16.72 -13.22
N ASP A 200 2.11 -17.75 -13.23
CA ASP A 200 2.59 -18.42 -14.42
C ASP A 200 2.56 -19.94 -14.19
N ILE A 201 2.80 -20.72 -15.21
CA ILE A 201 2.85 -22.18 -15.13
C ILE A 201 4.21 -22.66 -15.63
N ASP A 202 4.98 -23.32 -14.76
CA ASP A 202 6.17 -24.04 -15.15
C ASP A 202 5.79 -25.31 -15.92
N LEU A 203 5.93 -25.27 -17.26
CA LEU A 203 5.56 -26.38 -18.12
C LEU A 203 6.42 -27.65 -17.92
N LYS A 204 7.58 -27.52 -17.32
CA LYS A 204 8.44 -28.69 -17.04
C LYS A 204 8.00 -29.41 -15.78
N LYS A 205 7.63 -28.64 -14.76
CA LYS A 205 7.17 -29.17 -13.47
C LYS A 205 5.66 -29.41 -13.42
N MET A 206 4.90 -28.80 -14.36
CA MET A 206 3.43 -28.77 -14.36
C MET A 206 2.86 -28.17 -13.06
N GLU A 207 3.52 -27.15 -12.53
CA GLU A 207 3.20 -26.48 -11.27
C GLU A 207 2.99 -24.98 -11.49
N MET A 208 2.22 -24.37 -10.58
CA MET A 208 2.08 -22.91 -10.54
C MET A 208 3.44 -22.26 -10.21
N SER A 209 3.76 -21.21 -10.93
CA SER A 209 4.96 -20.40 -10.74
C SER A 209 4.63 -18.91 -10.76
N SER A 210 5.63 -18.06 -10.58
CA SER A 210 5.48 -16.61 -10.63
C SER A 210 6.10 -16.04 -11.90
N ALA A 211 5.38 -15.17 -12.60
CA ALA A 211 5.88 -14.45 -13.77
C ALA A 211 6.93 -13.37 -13.46
N GLY A 212 7.33 -13.24 -12.19
CA GLY A 212 8.35 -12.31 -11.72
C GLY A 212 7.82 -11.24 -10.75
N ILE A 213 8.73 -10.82 -9.86
CA ILE A 213 8.41 -9.89 -8.76
C ILE A 213 8.52 -8.44 -9.22
N PHE A 214 9.42 -8.14 -10.15
CA PHE A 214 9.72 -6.77 -10.58
C PHE A 214 8.83 -6.34 -11.75
N SER A 215 8.44 -5.06 -11.73
CA SER A 215 7.73 -4.46 -12.85
C SER A 215 8.65 -4.25 -14.06
N THR A 216 8.03 -4.12 -15.23
CA THR A 216 8.71 -3.73 -16.47
C THR A 216 8.36 -2.28 -16.82
N PRO A 217 9.20 -1.56 -17.61
CA PRO A 217 8.89 -0.19 -18.01
C PRO A 217 7.56 -0.04 -18.77
N GLN A 218 7.12 -1.07 -19.48
CA GLN A 218 5.86 -1.10 -20.21
C GLN A 218 4.63 -1.02 -19.31
N GLU A 219 4.74 -1.47 -18.07
CA GLU A 219 3.62 -1.44 -17.12
C GLU A 219 3.24 0.00 -16.70
N ASN A 220 4.13 1.00 -16.92
CA ASN A 220 3.81 2.40 -16.62
C ASN A 220 2.73 3.02 -17.53
N VAL A 221 2.43 2.40 -18.65
CA VAL A 221 1.38 2.89 -19.57
C VAL A 221 0.01 3.00 -18.89
N LEU A 222 -0.29 2.08 -17.98
CA LEU A 222 -1.56 2.06 -17.27
C LEU A 222 -1.69 3.21 -16.26
N PRO A 223 -0.79 3.38 -15.27
CA PRO A 223 -0.85 4.52 -14.35
C PRO A 223 -0.76 5.86 -15.07
N LEU A 224 0.15 6.02 -16.04
CA LEU A 224 0.29 7.25 -16.82
C LEU A 224 -1.04 7.68 -17.49
N ARG A 225 -1.77 6.71 -18.10
CA ARG A 225 -3.08 6.97 -18.72
C ARG A 225 -4.09 7.48 -17.71
N TRP A 226 -4.23 6.77 -16.59
CA TRP A 226 -5.27 7.10 -15.61
C TRP A 226 -4.97 8.37 -14.83
N ILE A 227 -3.69 8.67 -14.55
CA ILE A 227 -3.30 9.95 -13.98
C ILE A 227 -3.66 11.08 -14.95
N GLY A 228 -3.27 10.97 -16.23
CA GLY A 228 -3.60 12.00 -17.22
C GLY A 228 -5.09 12.23 -17.42
N MET A 229 -5.92 11.18 -17.29
CA MET A 229 -7.37 11.31 -17.40
C MET A 229 -8.02 11.92 -16.17
N MET A 230 -7.46 11.66 -14.97
CA MET A 230 -8.13 11.98 -13.70
C MET A 230 -7.54 13.19 -12.99
N SER A 231 -6.38 13.69 -13.38
CA SER A 231 -5.68 14.76 -12.66
C SER A 231 -6.48 16.07 -12.52
N GLN A 232 -7.40 16.34 -13.45
CA GLN A 232 -8.30 17.51 -13.39
C GLN A 232 -9.67 17.21 -12.75
N GLU A 233 -9.93 15.95 -12.43
CA GLU A 233 -11.25 15.47 -11.97
C GLU A 233 -11.24 15.09 -10.50
N VAL A 234 -10.10 15.21 -9.81
CA VAL A 234 -9.95 14.81 -8.41
C VAL A 234 -9.44 15.95 -7.52
N ASN A 235 -9.75 15.89 -6.23
CA ASN A 235 -9.40 16.92 -5.25
C ASN A 235 -8.29 16.44 -4.27
N CYS A 236 -7.60 15.35 -4.57
CA CYS A 236 -6.51 14.83 -3.75
C CYS A 236 -5.26 14.57 -4.61
N SER A 237 -4.12 14.33 -3.99
CA SER A 237 -2.90 13.99 -4.70
C SER A 237 -3.05 12.66 -5.45
N LEU A 238 -2.46 12.57 -6.66
CA LEU A 238 -2.34 11.34 -7.40
C LEU A 238 -0.88 10.89 -7.40
N ALA A 239 -0.64 9.61 -7.13
CA ALA A 239 0.69 9.02 -7.22
C ALA A 239 0.73 7.87 -8.22
N ALA A 240 1.73 7.90 -9.11
CA ALA A 240 2.00 6.79 -10.02
C ALA A 240 2.88 5.74 -9.33
N THR A 241 2.57 4.49 -9.54
CA THR A 241 3.44 3.37 -9.15
C THR A 241 3.47 2.34 -10.27
N THR A 242 4.50 1.49 -10.27
CA THR A 242 4.71 0.44 -11.27
C THR A 242 5.30 0.96 -12.60
N GLY A 243 6.37 0.32 -13.04
CA GLY A 243 7.03 0.60 -14.33
C GLY A 243 7.84 1.90 -14.38
N ILE A 244 8.13 2.53 -13.25
CA ILE A 244 8.97 3.73 -13.16
C ILE A 244 10.41 3.29 -12.93
N HIS A 245 11.22 3.28 -14.01
CA HIS A 245 12.59 2.77 -14.00
C HIS A 245 13.65 3.84 -14.22
N ASP A 246 13.25 5.05 -14.64
CA ASP A 246 14.15 6.15 -14.95
C ASP A 246 13.50 7.53 -14.71
N GLY A 247 14.35 8.57 -14.74
CA GLY A 247 13.88 9.95 -14.54
C GLY A 247 12.95 10.46 -15.67
N GLN A 248 13.06 9.93 -16.87
CA GLN A 248 12.14 10.32 -17.96
C GLN A 248 10.72 9.83 -17.67
N THR A 249 10.59 8.63 -17.14
CA THR A 249 9.28 8.08 -16.72
C THR A 249 8.69 8.89 -15.56
N VAL A 250 9.52 9.33 -14.59
CA VAL A 250 9.07 10.25 -13.53
C VAL A 250 8.50 11.53 -14.15
N ILE A 251 9.25 12.21 -15.05
CA ILE A 251 8.81 13.45 -15.72
C ILE A 251 7.49 13.24 -16.48
N LYS A 252 7.32 12.12 -17.18
CA LYS A 252 6.06 11.82 -17.88
C LYS A 252 4.86 11.76 -16.94
N ASN A 253 5.01 11.11 -15.78
CA ASN A 253 3.93 11.02 -14.81
C ASN A 253 3.62 12.37 -14.17
N LEU A 254 4.63 13.19 -13.86
CA LEU A 254 4.44 14.55 -13.37
C LEU A 254 3.73 15.46 -14.40
N LEU A 255 4.12 15.38 -15.68
CA LEU A 255 3.44 16.12 -16.76
C LEU A 255 2.00 15.66 -16.96
N ALA A 256 1.67 14.42 -16.63
CA ALA A 256 0.31 13.90 -16.65
C ALA A 256 -0.53 14.37 -15.44
N GLY A 257 0.11 14.87 -14.37
CA GLY A 257 -0.54 15.41 -13.18
C GLY A 257 -0.41 14.54 -11.93
N ALA A 258 0.63 13.70 -11.85
CA ALA A 258 0.97 12.97 -10.62
C ALA A 258 1.54 13.92 -9.57
#